data_6dcd03973a2ad88733f878cd9ecf5346
#
_entry.id   6dcd03973a2ad88733f878cd9ecf5346
#
_cell.length_a   1.000
_cell.length_b   1.000
_cell.length_c   1.000
_cell.angle_alpha   90.00
_cell.angle_beta   90.00
_cell.angle_gamma   90.00
#
_symmetry.space_group_name_H-M   'P 1'
#
loop_
_entity.id
_entity.type
_entity.pdbx_description
1 polymer ?
#
loop_
_entity_poly.entity_id
_entity_poly.type
_entity_poly.pdbx_seq_one_letter_code
_entity_poly.pdbx_strand_id
1 'polypeptide(L)'
;MTKQEFVDAVASKSSLSRRDAGAAVDAFLDCVTDALKNRDTITFTGFGKFTTADRAAREGVNPRNPSEKVHIPAATVPKFSAGSQLKAAVKGG
;
A
#
# COMPACT_ATOMS: atom_id res chain seq x y z
N MET A 1 -2.77 -10.96 10.70
CA MET A 1 -3.42 -9.87 11.46
C MET A 1 -4.49 -9.22 10.61
N THR A 2 -5.69 -9.13 11.16
CA THR A 2 -6.79 -8.42 10.50
C THR A 2 -6.71 -6.92 10.77
N LYS A 3 -7.51 -6.14 10.03
CA LYS A 3 -7.61 -4.70 10.29
C LYS A 3 -8.04 -4.42 11.73
N GLN A 4 -8.99 -5.18 12.25
CA GLN A 4 -9.46 -5.00 13.62
C GLN A 4 -8.35 -5.27 14.64
N GLU A 5 -7.58 -6.32 14.45
CA GLU A 5 -6.43 -6.62 15.31
C GLU A 5 -5.38 -5.52 15.22
N PHE A 6 -5.17 -4.97 14.04
CA PHE A 6 -4.27 -3.84 13.85
C PHE A 6 -4.74 -2.60 14.58
N VAL A 7 -6.04 -2.28 14.51
CA VAL A 7 -6.63 -1.15 15.24
C VAL A 7 -6.44 -1.32 16.75
N ASP A 8 -6.63 -2.53 17.26
CA ASP A 8 -6.44 -2.84 18.68
C ASP A 8 -4.98 -2.60 19.09
N ALA A 9 -4.02 -3.00 18.25
CA ALA A 9 -2.60 -2.76 18.50
C ALA A 9 -2.26 -1.27 18.49
N VAL A 10 -2.84 -0.51 17.57
CA VAL A 10 -2.64 0.94 17.51
C VAL A 10 -3.20 1.61 18.78
N ALA A 11 -4.38 1.20 19.21
CA ALA A 11 -4.99 1.72 20.44
C ALA A 11 -4.08 1.47 21.64
N SER A 12 -3.54 0.27 21.74
CA SER A 12 -2.66 -0.11 22.84
C SER A 12 -1.37 0.72 22.87
N LYS A 13 -0.76 0.94 21.71
CA LYS A 13 0.51 1.68 21.61
C LYS A 13 0.36 3.18 21.75
N SER A 14 -0.80 3.71 21.37
CA SER A 14 -1.02 5.17 21.29
C SER A 14 -1.74 5.75 22.48
N SER A 15 -2.25 4.92 23.37
CA SER A 15 -3.13 5.33 24.47
C SER A 15 -4.47 5.89 24.01
N LEU A 16 -4.81 5.68 22.74
CA LEU A 16 -6.13 6.04 22.21
C LEU A 16 -7.15 4.95 22.55
N SER A 17 -8.42 5.33 22.61
CA SER A 17 -9.49 4.35 22.64
C SER A 17 -9.53 3.55 21.34
N ARG A 18 -10.17 2.38 21.34
CA ARG A 18 -10.37 1.61 20.10
C ARG A 18 -11.12 2.41 19.06
N ARG A 19 -12.10 3.20 19.50
CA ARG A 19 -12.88 4.07 18.61
C ARG A 19 -11.99 5.09 17.93
N ASP A 20 -11.16 5.80 18.70
CA ASP A 20 -10.28 6.83 18.17
C ASP A 20 -9.17 6.24 17.31
N ALA A 21 -8.62 5.10 17.73
CA ALA A 21 -7.62 4.37 16.94
C ALA A 21 -8.19 3.91 15.61
N GLY A 22 -9.41 3.41 15.60
CA GLY A 22 -10.10 3.00 14.37
C GLY A 22 -10.30 4.18 13.42
N ALA A 23 -10.74 5.31 13.95
CA ALA A 23 -10.90 6.53 13.16
C ALA A 23 -9.57 7.01 12.59
N ALA A 24 -8.50 6.94 13.37
CA ALA A 24 -7.16 7.34 12.92
C ALA A 24 -6.63 6.42 11.81
N VAL A 25 -6.82 5.11 11.94
CA VAL A 25 -6.40 4.14 10.92
C VAL A 25 -7.20 4.36 9.64
N ASP A 26 -8.51 4.56 9.73
CA ASP A 26 -9.35 4.83 8.55
C ASP A 26 -8.94 6.12 7.86
N ALA A 27 -8.69 7.18 8.63
CA ALA A 27 -8.21 8.45 8.08
C ALA A 27 -6.87 8.30 7.39
N PHE A 28 -5.95 7.53 7.98
CA PHE A 28 -4.65 7.24 7.38
C PHE A 28 -4.80 6.56 6.02
N LEU A 29 -5.64 5.52 5.96
CA LEU A 29 -5.86 4.79 4.71
C LEU A 29 -6.50 5.68 3.64
N ASP A 30 -7.45 6.53 4.03
CA ASP A 30 -8.09 7.48 3.11
C ASP A 30 -7.09 8.52 2.60
N CYS A 31 -6.25 9.04 3.47
CA CYS A 31 -5.22 10.02 3.09
C CYS A 31 -4.21 9.42 2.10
N VAL A 32 -3.76 8.20 2.34
CA VAL A 32 -2.85 7.50 1.43
C VAL A 32 -3.55 7.28 0.08
N THR A 33 -4.78 6.83 0.11
CA THR A 33 -5.56 6.57 -1.12
C THR A 33 -5.71 7.85 -1.94
N ASP A 34 -6.11 8.94 -1.31
CA ASP A 34 -6.32 10.22 -1.98
C ASP A 34 -5.01 10.77 -2.58
N ALA A 35 -3.92 10.68 -1.83
CA ALA A 35 -2.62 11.14 -2.32
C ALA A 35 -2.19 10.35 -3.56
N LEU A 36 -2.36 9.03 -3.53
CA LEU A 36 -1.97 8.18 -4.67
C LEU A 36 -2.89 8.37 -5.87
N LYS A 37 -4.16 8.67 -5.65
CA LYS A 37 -5.07 9.05 -6.76
C LYS A 37 -4.57 10.29 -7.48
N ASN A 38 -3.96 11.22 -6.76
CA ASN A 38 -3.39 12.44 -7.32
C ASN A 38 -1.94 12.27 -7.75
N ARG A 39 -1.43 11.04 -7.77
CA ARG A 39 -0.05 10.69 -8.13
C ARG A 39 0.97 11.41 -7.25
N ASP A 40 0.58 11.69 -6.01
CA ASP A 40 1.48 12.27 -5.02
C ASP A 40 2.27 11.16 -4.33
N THR A 41 3.41 11.52 -3.77
CA THR A 41 4.29 10.60 -3.04
C THR A 41 4.25 10.94 -1.56
N ILE A 42 4.12 9.92 -0.72
CA ILE A 42 4.14 10.09 0.73
C ILE A 42 5.39 9.40 1.26
N THR A 43 6.27 10.16 1.90
CA THR A 43 7.51 9.64 2.46
C THR A 43 7.47 9.69 3.99
N PHE A 44 7.62 8.52 4.61
CA PHE A 44 7.83 8.40 6.05
C PHE A 44 9.29 8.03 6.26
N THR A 45 10.10 8.99 6.62
CA THR A 45 11.56 8.82 6.76
C THR A 45 11.90 7.62 7.64
N GLY A 46 12.72 6.71 7.12
CA GLY A 46 13.11 5.50 7.81
C GLY A 46 12.12 4.34 7.69
N PHE A 47 10.84 4.64 7.50
CA PHE A 47 9.80 3.60 7.39
C PHE A 47 9.61 3.17 5.95
N GLY A 48 9.30 4.11 5.08
CA GLY A 48 9.04 3.78 3.67
C GLY A 48 8.35 4.89 2.92
N LYS A 49 8.11 4.61 1.66
CA LYS A 49 7.53 5.56 0.72
C LYS A 49 6.38 4.93 -0.04
N PHE A 50 5.23 5.59 -0.05
CA PHE A 50 4.10 5.24 -0.89
C PHE A 50 4.13 6.10 -2.15
N THR A 51 4.08 5.45 -3.31
CA THR A 51 4.11 6.14 -4.60
C THR A 51 3.26 5.36 -5.60
N THR A 52 3.24 5.82 -6.83
CA THR A 52 2.57 5.13 -7.92
C THR A 52 3.58 4.70 -8.96
N ALA A 53 3.24 3.66 -9.70
CA ALA A 53 4.00 3.22 -10.85
C ALA A 53 3.04 3.08 -12.03
N ASP A 54 3.45 3.60 -13.19
CA ASP A 54 2.66 3.48 -14.41
C ASP A 54 3.11 2.23 -15.15
N ARG A 55 2.14 1.40 -15.52
CA ARG A 55 2.36 0.25 -16.38
C ARG A 55 1.82 0.54 -17.77
N ALA A 56 2.67 0.41 -18.78
CA ALA A 56 2.26 0.59 -20.16
C ALA A 56 1.28 -0.51 -20.59
N ALA A 57 0.41 -0.20 -21.52
CA ALA A 57 -0.43 -1.19 -22.17
C ALA A 57 0.46 -2.24 -22.85
N ARG A 58 0.06 -3.48 -22.78
CA ARG A 58 0.78 -4.59 -23.42
C ARG A 58 -0.18 -5.66 -23.89
N GLU A 59 0.30 -6.52 -24.79
CA GLU A 59 -0.43 -7.72 -25.17
C GLU A 59 0.06 -8.91 -24.37
N GLY A 60 -0.86 -9.68 -23.85
CA GLY A 60 -0.58 -10.93 -23.17
C GLY A 60 -1.10 -12.10 -23.99
N VAL A 61 -0.85 -13.30 -23.50
CA VAL A 61 -1.32 -14.54 -24.11
C VAL A 61 -2.26 -15.22 -23.14
N ASN A 62 -3.42 -15.69 -23.66
CA ASN A 62 -4.36 -16.44 -22.84
C ASN A 62 -3.73 -17.80 -22.48
N PRO A 63 -3.54 -18.14 -21.20
CA PRO A 63 -2.92 -19.41 -20.80
C PRO A 63 -3.69 -20.65 -21.29
N ARG A 64 -5.02 -20.51 -21.46
CA ARG A 64 -5.87 -21.61 -21.93
C ARG A 64 -5.84 -21.80 -23.44
N ASN A 65 -5.51 -20.73 -24.17
CA ASN A 65 -5.43 -20.72 -25.61
C ASN A 65 -4.24 -19.84 -26.04
N PRO A 66 -3.04 -20.42 -26.18
CA PRO A 66 -1.83 -19.65 -26.47
C PRO A 66 -1.87 -18.87 -27.80
N SER A 67 -2.78 -19.21 -28.70
CA SER A 67 -2.94 -18.47 -29.95
C SER A 67 -3.80 -17.23 -29.81
N GLU A 68 -4.50 -17.07 -28.68
CA GLU A 68 -5.34 -15.92 -28.42
C GLU A 68 -4.56 -14.85 -27.66
N LYS A 69 -4.48 -13.66 -28.23
CA LYS A 69 -3.83 -12.52 -27.59
C LYS A 69 -4.85 -11.73 -26.77
N VAL A 70 -4.45 -11.32 -25.57
CA VAL A 70 -5.26 -10.52 -24.67
C VAL A 70 -4.62 -9.14 -24.54
N HIS A 71 -5.42 -8.08 -24.72
CA HIS A 71 -4.96 -6.72 -24.52
C HIS A 71 -5.02 -6.38 -23.03
N ILE A 72 -3.86 -6.01 -22.46
CA ILE A 72 -3.76 -5.54 -21.09
C ILE A 72 -3.61 -4.02 -21.14
N PRO A 73 -4.61 -3.25 -20.70
CA PRO A 73 -4.54 -1.79 -20.79
C PRO A 73 -3.49 -1.21 -19.85
N ALA A 74 -3.06 0.00 -20.16
CA ALA A 74 -2.20 0.77 -19.26
C ALA A 74 -2.91 1.01 -17.94
N ALA A 75 -2.15 1.00 -16.85
CA ALA A 75 -2.69 1.23 -15.51
C ALA A 75 -1.68 1.94 -14.63
N THR A 76 -2.20 2.74 -13.69
CA THR A 76 -1.40 3.30 -12.61
C THR A 76 -1.66 2.47 -11.36
N VAL A 77 -0.60 1.96 -10.75
CA VAL A 77 -0.72 1.07 -9.60
C VAL A 77 -0.03 1.67 -8.38
N PRO A 78 -0.54 1.40 -7.17
CA PRO A 78 0.15 1.81 -5.95
C PRO A 78 1.42 0.98 -5.75
N LYS A 79 2.44 1.61 -5.16
CA LYS A 79 3.70 0.96 -4.87
C LYS A 79 4.21 1.43 -3.50
N PHE A 80 4.68 0.48 -2.70
CA PHE A 80 5.34 0.76 -1.43
C PHE A 80 6.79 0.34 -1.51
N SER A 81 7.71 1.25 -1.11
CA SER A 81 9.14 0.97 -1.01
C SER A 81 9.55 1.10 0.45
N ALA A 82 10.04 0.00 1.04
CA ALA A 82 10.44 0.00 2.44
C ALA A 82 11.68 0.87 2.66
N GLY A 83 11.68 1.60 3.79
CA GLY A 83 12.83 2.38 4.21
C GLY A 83 13.89 1.51 4.88
N SER A 84 15.07 2.10 5.09
CA SER A 84 16.21 1.36 5.65
C SER A 84 15.96 0.85 7.07
N GLN A 85 15.31 1.63 7.90
CA GLN A 85 15.02 1.23 9.28
C GLN A 85 14.01 0.09 9.33
N LEU A 86 12.97 0.14 8.50
CA LEU A 86 11.99 -0.93 8.42
C LEU A 86 12.63 -2.22 7.91
N LYS A 87 13.44 -2.13 6.86
CA LYS A 87 14.17 -3.29 6.33
C LYS A 87 15.08 -3.92 7.39
N ALA A 88 15.80 -3.09 8.12
CA ALA A 88 16.68 -3.58 9.18
C ALA A 88 15.90 -4.27 10.31
N ALA A 89 14.78 -3.69 10.71
CA ALA A 89 13.94 -4.27 11.78
C ALA A 89 13.39 -5.64 11.38
N VAL A 90 12.93 -5.78 10.15
CA VAL A 90 12.36 -7.04 9.65
C VAL A 90 13.45 -8.09 9.43
N LYS A 91 14.58 -7.67 8.83
CA LYS A 91 15.70 -8.57 8.52
C LYS A 91 16.43 -9.03 9.76
N GLY A 92 16.66 -8.10 10.69
CA GLY A 92 17.46 -8.36 11.87
C GLY A 92 16.78 -9.20 12.91
N GLY A 93 15.47 -9.34 12.76
CA GLY A 93 14.68 -10.22 13.61
C GLY A 93 15.11 -10.22 15.03
#